data_7a17b424415a0899e301f47a679012d8
#
_entry.id   7a17b424415a0899e301f47a679012d8
#
_cell.length_a   1.000
_cell.length_b   1.000
_cell.length_c   1.000
_cell.angle_alpha   90.00
_cell.angle_beta   90.00
_cell.angle_gamma   90.00
#
_symmetry.space_group_name_H-M   'P 1'
#
loop_
_entity.id
_entity.type
_entity.pdbx_description
1 polymer ?
#
loop_
_entity_poly.entity_id
_entity_poly.type
_entity_poly.pdbx_seq_one_letter_code
_entity_poly.pdbx_strand_id
1 'polypeptide(L)'
;MNHDTIMQYKGGKLDLHAIDIRNYREEYFTPELELESDIFYDLRVRHDIRPHRIVDSTASEMREIREFFEANKDTFYFLFEGNELIGSAMVRRNEIHCLSVARKFHRRGYGAMLTKYCVNSALAKGYACVELRVLNDNAPAISLYQKIGFEIIGAG
;
A
#
# COMPACT_ATOMS: atom_id res chain seq x y z
N MET A 1 1.49 13.25 19.03
CA MET A 1 2.80 13.34 18.36
C MET A 1 2.66 12.98 16.89
N ASN A 2 3.29 13.77 16.04
CA ASN A 2 3.23 13.54 14.59
C ASN A 2 4.29 12.54 14.20
N HIS A 3 3.87 11.37 13.73
CA HIS A 3 4.77 10.31 13.29
C HIS A 3 4.82 10.16 11.78
N ASP A 4 3.90 10.80 11.08
CA ASP A 4 3.76 10.67 9.64
C ASP A 4 4.21 11.91 8.91
N THR A 5 4.83 11.67 7.75
CA THR A 5 5.05 12.70 6.73
C THR A 5 3.92 12.57 5.72
N ILE A 6 3.28 13.68 5.38
CA ILE A 6 2.20 13.72 4.39
C ILE A 6 2.82 14.16 3.07
N MET A 7 2.59 13.39 2.02
CA MET A 7 3.14 13.67 0.69
C MET A 7 2.03 13.78 -0.35
N GLN A 8 2.24 14.61 -1.35
CA GLN A 8 1.25 14.89 -2.38
C GLN A 8 1.88 14.89 -3.77
N TYR A 9 1.18 14.29 -4.71
CA TYR A 9 1.52 14.31 -6.14
C TYR A 9 0.48 15.12 -6.89
N LYS A 10 0.93 16.11 -7.67
CA LYS A 10 0.06 17.00 -8.46
C LYS A 10 0.30 16.90 -9.95
N GLY A 11 1.16 16.00 -10.39
CA GLY A 11 1.49 15.84 -11.81
C GLY A 11 0.40 15.13 -12.59
N GLY A 12 0.66 14.90 -13.84
CA GLY A 12 -0.23 14.16 -14.73
C GLY A 12 0.03 12.66 -14.67
N LYS A 13 -0.60 11.95 -15.60
CA LYS A 13 -0.45 10.50 -15.70
C LYS A 13 1.01 10.11 -15.82
N LEU A 14 1.40 9.10 -15.06
CA LEU A 14 2.75 8.56 -15.04
C LEU A 14 2.91 7.43 -16.06
N ASP A 15 4.08 7.37 -16.70
CA ASP A 15 4.40 6.29 -17.61
C ASP A 15 4.59 4.98 -16.85
N LEU A 16 3.88 3.94 -17.28
CA LEU A 16 3.94 2.63 -16.67
C LEU A 16 3.67 1.58 -17.75
N HIS A 17 4.58 0.62 -17.88
CA HIS A 17 4.34 -0.52 -18.76
C HIS A 17 3.25 -1.42 -18.15
N ALA A 18 2.72 -2.33 -18.97
CA ALA A 18 1.66 -3.23 -18.51
C ALA A 18 2.17 -4.12 -17.37
N ILE A 19 1.38 -4.18 -16.28
CA ILE A 19 1.64 -5.01 -15.11
C ILE A 19 0.34 -5.74 -14.75
N ASP A 20 0.46 -6.86 -14.05
CA ASP A 20 -0.69 -7.66 -13.64
C ASP A 20 -1.21 -7.16 -12.30
N ILE A 21 -2.20 -6.28 -12.34
CA ILE A 21 -2.90 -5.78 -11.15
C ILE A 21 -4.28 -6.40 -11.09
N ARG A 22 -4.63 -6.92 -9.93
CA ARG A 22 -5.92 -7.56 -9.67
C ARG A 22 -6.59 -6.92 -8.47
N ASN A 23 -7.91 -6.79 -8.52
CA ASN A 23 -8.70 -6.41 -7.35
C ASN A 23 -8.82 -7.57 -6.39
N TYR A 24 -9.33 -7.30 -5.18
CA TYR A 24 -9.42 -8.32 -4.15
C TYR A 24 -10.33 -9.48 -4.55
N ARG A 25 -9.89 -10.68 -4.20
CA ARG A 25 -10.68 -11.92 -4.21
C ARG A 25 -10.38 -12.69 -2.94
N GLU A 26 -11.31 -13.51 -2.51
CA GLU A 26 -11.16 -14.32 -1.29
C GLU A 26 -9.87 -15.15 -1.28
N GLU A 27 -9.46 -15.66 -2.42
CA GLU A 27 -8.24 -16.45 -2.56
C GLU A 27 -6.95 -15.65 -2.27
N TYR A 28 -7.02 -14.32 -2.28
CA TYR A 28 -5.88 -13.46 -1.97
C TYR A 28 -5.76 -13.11 -0.49
N PHE A 29 -6.76 -13.48 0.31
CA PHE A 29 -6.81 -13.11 1.73
C PHE A 29 -5.58 -13.61 2.50
N THR A 30 -5.31 -14.91 2.44
CA THR A 30 -4.17 -15.49 3.18
C THR A 30 -2.83 -14.96 2.71
N PRO A 31 -2.51 -14.91 1.39
CA PRO A 31 -1.26 -14.30 0.92
C PRO A 31 -1.11 -12.84 1.37
N GLU A 32 -2.18 -12.08 1.35
CA GLU A 32 -2.14 -10.67 1.77
C GLU A 32 -1.86 -10.53 3.26
N LEU A 33 -2.50 -11.33 4.11
CA LEU A 33 -2.25 -11.30 5.56
C LEU A 33 -0.80 -11.67 5.88
N GLU A 34 -0.25 -12.63 5.17
CA GLU A 34 1.14 -13.03 5.33
C GLU A 34 2.09 -11.89 4.94
N LEU A 35 1.80 -11.23 3.81
CA LEU A 35 2.57 -10.08 3.34
C LEU A 35 2.52 -8.94 4.36
N GLU A 36 1.34 -8.53 4.78
CA GLU A 36 1.18 -7.45 5.75
C GLU A 36 1.80 -7.79 7.11
N SER A 37 1.67 -9.05 7.55
CA SER A 37 2.25 -9.50 8.82
C SER A 37 3.77 -9.36 8.83
N ASP A 38 4.42 -9.64 7.69
CA ASP A 38 5.86 -9.51 7.57
C ASP A 38 6.29 -8.04 7.45
N ILE A 39 5.66 -7.30 6.56
CA ILE A 39 6.07 -5.92 6.26
C ILE A 39 5.81 -4.98 7.43
N PHE A 40 4.70 -5.15 8.15
CA PHE A 40 4.32 -4.24 9.25
C PHE A 40 4.72 -4.75 10.63
N TYR A 41 5.46 -5.85 10.72
CA TYR A 41 5.86 -6.43 12.00
C TYR A 41 6.62 -5.43 12.88
N ASP A 42 7.68 -4.84 12.36
CA ASP A 42 8.52 -3.91 13.13
C ASP A 42 7.74 -2.68 13.59
N LEU A 43 6.89 -2.16 12.73
CA LEU A 43 6.04 -1.02 13.04
C LEU A 43 5.09 -1.37 14.19
N ARG A 44 4.44 -2.52 14.10
CA ARG A 44 3.48 -2.94 15.13
C ARG A 44 4.16 -3.21 16.47
N VAL A 45 5.36 -3.77 16.44
CA VAL A 45 6.16 -3.96 17.67
C VAL A 45 6.52 -2.60 18.28
N ARG A 46 7.05 -1.67 17.48
CA ARG A 46 7.44 -0.35 17.96
C ARG A 46 6.29 0.44 18.58
N HIS A 47 5.09 0.31 18.04
CA HIS A 47 3.91 1.03 18.50
C HIS A 47 3.01 0.22 19.41
N ASP A 48 3.48 -0.95 19.84
CA ASP A 48 2.73 -1.89 20.70
C ASP A 48 1.32 -2.19 20.17
N ILE A 49 1.21 -2.39 18.88
CA ILE A 49 -0.06 -2.77 18.24
C ILE A 49 -0.16 -4.29 18.29
N ARG A 50 -1.19 -4.79 18.95
CA ARG A 50 -1.40 -6.23 19.12
C ARG A 50 -2.55 -6.73 18.24
N PRO A 51 -2.44 -7.92 17.65
CA PRO A 51 -1.25 -8.77 17.64
C PRO A 51 -0.13 -8.13 16.81
N HIS A 52 1.12 -8.46 17.11
CA HIS A 52 2.25 -7.92 16.34
C HIS A 52 2.24 -8.44 14.91
N ARG A 53 1.79 -9.67 14.71
CA ARG A 53 1.57 -10.24 13.38
C ARG A 53 0.06 -10.35 13.15
N ILE A 54 -0.41 -9.79 12.05
CA ILE A 54 -1.83 -9.77 11.71
C ILE A 54 -2.39 -11.20 11.59
N VAL A 55 -1.59 -12.15 11.13
CA VAL A 55 -1.99 -13.56 11.03
C VAL A 55 -2.33 -14.19 12.37
N ASP A 56 -1.90 -13.58 13.48
CA ASP A 56 -2.18 -14.06 14.84
C ASP A 56 -3.45 -13.44 15.44
N SER A 57 -4.25 -12.75 14.62
CA SER A 57 -5.52 -12.16 15.05
C SER A 57 -6.51 -13.25 15.48
N THR A 58 -7.44 -12.87 16.36
CA THR A 58 -8.51 -13.77 16.79
C THR A 58 -9.45 -14.11 15.65
N ALA A 59 -10.26 -15.16 15.82
CA ALA A 59 -11.26 -15.52 14.81
C ALA A 59 -12.23 -14.36 14.51
N SER A 60 -12.62 -13.62 15.55
CA SER A 60 -13.49 -12.45 15.40
C SER A 60 -12.81 -11.33 14.61
N GLU A 61 -11.57 -11.03 14.95
CA GLU A 61 -10.77 -10.02 14.24
C GLU A 61 -10.54 -10.42 12.78
N MET A 62 -10.25 -11.69 12.52
CA MET A 62 -10.08 -12.22 11.17
C MET A 62 -11.35 -12.05 10.35
N ARG A 63 -12.51 -12.27 10.95
CA ARG A 63 -13.79 -12.09 10.29
C ARG A 63 -13.98 -10.63 9.88
N GLU A 64 -13.68 -9.70 10.78
CA GLU A 64 -13.77 -8.26 10.48
C GLU A 64 -12.84 -7.84 9.37
N ILE A 65 -11.60 -8.33 9.37
CA ILE A 65 -10.63 -8.04 8.33
C ILE A 65 -11.13 -8.56 6.97
N ARG A 66 -11.64 -9.79 6.96
CA ARG A 66 -12.17 -10.41 5.73
C ARG A 66 -13.37 -9.62 5.18
N GLU A 67 -14.26 -9.21 6.06
CA GLU A 67 -15.41 -8.39 5.69
C GLU A 67 -14.99 -7.04 5.12
N PHE A 68 -13.95 -6.43 5.71
CA PHE A 68 -13.42 -5.16 5.23
C PHE A 68 -12.87 -5.29 3.80
N PHE A 69 -12.09 -6.33 3.53
CA PHE A 69 -11.58 -6.58 2.18
C PHE A 69 -12.74 -6.77 1.19
N GLU A 70 -13.71 -7.58 1.54
CA GLU A 70 -14.84 -7.88 0.66
C GLU A 70 -15.67 -6.62 0.39
N ALA A 71 -15.94 -5.82 1.41
CA ALA A 71 -16.70 -4.59 1.27
C ALA A 71 -15.99 -3.53 0.43
N ASN A 72 -14.66 -3.56 0.39
CA ASN A 72 -13.83 -2.58 -0.29
C ASN A 72 -13.00 -3.19 -1.43
N LYS A 73 -13.44 -4.31 -1.96
CA LYS A 73 -12.66 -5.12 -2.93
C LYS A 73 -12.16 -4.34 -4.14
N ASP A 74 -12.93 -3.36 -4.62
CA ASP A 74 -12.57 -2.58 -5.80
C ASP A 74 -11.56 -1.46 -5.51
N THR A 75 -11.21 -1.25 -4.24
CA THR A 75 -10.22 -0.25 -3.84
C THR A 75 -8.84 -0.86 -3.56
N PHE A 76 -8.75 -2.19 -3.50
CA PHE A 76 -7.49 -2.90 -3.30
C PHE A 76 -6.88 -3.30 -4.64
N TYR A 77 -5.58 -3.12 -4.73
CA TYR A 77 -4.79 -3.49 -5.91
C TYR A 77 -3.68 -4.44 -5.49
N PHE A 78 -3.66 -5.61 -6.12
CA PHE A 78 -2.69 -6.66 -5.85
C PHE A 78 -1.83 -6.86 -7.09
N LEU A 79 -0.52 -6.67 -6.93
CA LEU A 79 0.45 -6.86 -8.01
C LEU A 79 0.92 -8.30 -8.01
N PHE A 80 0.73 -8.98 -9.12
CA PHE A 80 1.11 -10.36 -9.31
C PHE A 80 2.14 -10.52 -10.41
N GLU A 81 2.97 -11.53 -10.25
CA GLU A 81 3.82 -12.04 -11.32
C GLU A 81 3.58 -13.54 -11.37
N GLY A 82 2.93 -14.02 -12.45
CA GLY A 82 2.41 -15.36 -12.47
C GLY A 82 1.33 -15.56 -11.40
N ASN A 83 1.56 -16.51 -10.50
CA ASN A 83 0.66 -16.76 -9.38
C ASN A 83 1.22 -16.23 -8.05
N GLU A 84 2.29 -15.47 -8.08
CA GLU A 84 2.95 -14.97 -6.89
C GLU A 84 2.54 -13.53 -6.61
N LEU A 85 2.09 -13.28 -5.37
CA LEU A 85 1.77 -11.94 -4.90
C LEU A 85 3.07 -11.19 -4.60
N ILE A 86 3.29 -10.09 -5.32
CA ILE A 86 4.49 -9.26 -5.17
C ILE A 86 4.26 -8.13 -4.19
N GLY A 87 3.11 -7.50 -4.26
CA GLY A 87 2.79 -6.36 -3.41
C GLY A 87 1.33 -5.98 -3.50
N SER A 88 0.93 -5.07 -2.65
CA SER A 88 -0.45 -4.60 -2.59
C SER A 88 -0.55 -3.17 -2.11
N ALA A 89 -1.66 -2.54 -2.43
CA ALA A 89 -1.99 -1.20 -1.95
C ALA A 89 -3.50 -1.01 -1.97
N MET A 90 -3.98 -0.04 -1.21
CA MET A 90 -5.36 0.39 -1.23
C MET A 90 -5.42 1.84 -1.69
N VAL A 91 -6.32 2.16 -2.60
CA VAL A 91 -6.57 3.54 -3.00
C VAL A 91 -7.99 3.90 -2.60
N ARG A 92 -8.11 4.85 -1.69
CA ARG A 92 -9.36 5.33 -1.17
C ARG A 92 -9.47 6.80 -1.52
N ARG A 93 -10.43 7.15 -2.39
CA ARG A 93 -10.51 8.48 -2.96
C ARG A 93 -9.19 8.81 -3.67
N ASN A 94 -8.47 9.85 -3.20
CA ASN A 94 -7.17 10.24 -3.74
C ASN A 94 -6.01 9.83 -2.82
N GLU A 95 -6.25 8.93 -1.87
CA GLU A 95 -5.23 8.54 -0.89
C GLU A 95 -4.76 7.10 -1.12
N ILE A 96 -3.43 6.91 -1.12
CA ILE A 96 -2.82 5.59 -1.17
C ILE A 96 -2.54 5.13 0.26
N HIS A 97 -3.01 3.93 0.59
CA HIS A 97 -2.83 3.33 1.91
C HIS A 97 -2.14 1.98 1.83
N CYS A 98 -1.37 1.66 2.86
CA CYS A 98 -0.84 0.31 3.10
C CYS A 98 -0.05 -0.27 1.93
N LEU A 99 0.65 0.58 1.16
CA LEU A 99 1.46 0.11 0.05
C LEU A 99 2.60 -0.76 0.57
N SER A 100 2.65 -2.00 0.12
CA SER A 100 3.58 -3.01 0.61
C SER A 100 4.13 -3.83 -0.55
N VAL A 101 5.42 -4.15 -0.50
CA VAL A 101 6.07 -5.06 -1.44
C VAL A 101 6.79 -6.12 -0.62
N ALA A 102 6.62 -7.39 -0.98
CA ALA A 102 7.27 -8.50 -0.27
C ALA A 102 8.80 -8.31 -0.27
N ARG A 103 9.45 -8.63 0.86
CA ARG A 103 10.89 -8.35 1.06
C ARG A 103 11.77 -8.94 -0.02
N LYS A 104 11.46 -10.14 -0.48
CA LYS A 104 12.26 -10.79 -1.53
C LYS A 104 12.19 -10.08 -2.88
N PHE A 105 11.24 -9.18 -3.06
CA PHE A 105 11.09 -8.40 -4.28
C PHE A 105 11.55 -6.94 -4.12
N HIS A 106 12.12 -6.58 -2.97
CA HIS A 106 12.63 -5.23 -2.75
C HIS A 106 13.80 -4.92 -3.71
N ARG A 107 13.99 -3.65 -4.01
CA ARG A 107 15.05 -3.12 -4.86
C ARG A 107 14.97 -3.56 -6.33
N ARG A 108 13.77 -3.95 -6.78
CA ARG A 108 13.51 -4.34 -8.18
C ARG A 108 12.57 -3.40 -8.90
N GLY A 109 12.21 -2.27 -8.26
CA GLY A 109 11.32 -1.28 -8.86
C GLY A 109 9.83 -1.55 -8.72
N TYR A 110 9.42 -2.61 -8.04
CA TYR A 110 8.00 -2.94 -7.89
C TYR A 110 7.23 -1.91 -7.06
N GLY A 111 7.87 -1.34 -6.03
CA GLY A 111 7.25 -0.28 -5.24
C GLY A 111 6.92 0.94 -6.09
N ALA A 112 7.83 1.32 -6.97
CA ALA A 112 7.60 2.42 -7.92
C ALA A 112 6.46 2.09 -8.90
N MET A 113 6.45 0.88 -9.44
CA MET A 113 5.39 0.45 -10.37
C MET A 113 4.02 0.49 -9.71
N LEU A 114 3.92 -0.07 -8.50
CA LEU A 114 2.65 -0.11 -7.77
C LEU A 114 2.18 1.30 -7.40
N THR A 115 3.10 2.16 -6.96
CA THR A 115 2.79 3.56 -6.65
C THR A 115 2.25 4.29 -7.89
N LYS A 116 2.92 4.13 -9.03
CA LYS A 116 2.49 4.76 -10.30
C LYS A 116 1.12 4.26 -10.71
N TYR A 117 0.85 2.98 -10.56
CA TYR A 117 -0.48 2.43 -10.86
C TYR A 117 -1.54 3.08 -9.98
N CYS A 118 -1.28 3.21 -8.68
CA CYS A 118 -2.21 3.84 -7.74
C CYS A 118 -2.46 5.30 -8.08
N VAL A 119 -1.40 6.05 -8.42
CA VAL A 119 -1.53 7.44 -8.85
C VAL A 119 -2.41 7.53 -10.09
N ASN A 120 -2.10 6.74 -11.11
CA ASN A 120 -2.86 6.75 -12.36
C ASN A 120 -4.33 6.35 -12.14
N SER A 121 -4.59 5.42 -11.23
CA SER A 121 -5.94 5.01 -10.87
C SER A 121 -6.75 6.18 -10.28
N ALA A 122 -6.16 6.92 -9.35
CA ALA A 122 -6.82 8.08 -8.73
C ALA A 122 -7.06 9.19 -9.77
N LEU A 123 -6.07 9.47 -10.60
CA LEU A 123 -6.22 10.50 -11.65
C LEU A 123 -7.31 10.12 -12.65
N ALA A 124 -7.40 8.83 -13.01
CA ALA A 124 -8.45 8.34 -13.93
C ALA A 124 -9.85 8.51 -13.35
N LYS A 125 -9.99 8.54 -12.03
CA LYS A 125 -11.27 8.80 -11.37
C LYS A 125 -11.61 10.28 -11.24
N GLY A 126 -10.74 11.17 -11.73
CA GLY A 126 -10.98 12.60 -11.76
C GLY A 126 -10.36 13.40 -10.62
N TYR A 127 -9.58 12.78 -9.76
CA TYR A 127 -8.90 13.52 -8.70
C TYR A 127 -7.74 14.33 -9.28
N ALA A 128 -7.57 15.56 -8.78
CA ALA A 128 -6.53 16.47 -9.26
C ALA A 128 -5.16 16.18 -8.63
N CYS A 129 -5.12 15.54 -7.49
CA CYS A 129 -3.89 15.21 -6.77
C CYS A 129 -4.03 13.89 -6.02
N VAL A 130 -2.90 13.32 -5.65
CA VAL A 130 -2.84 12.06 -4.92
C VAL A 130 -2.00 12.25 -3.66
N GLU A 131 -2.47 11.73 -2.54
CA GLU A 131 -1.80 11.87 -1.26
C GLU A 131 -1.46 10.52 -0.64
N LEU A 132 -0.44 10.52 0.20
CA LEU A 132 -0.10 9.38 1.04
C LEU A 132 0.54 9.85 2.33
N ARG A 133 0.54 8.96 3.32
CA ARG A 133 1.24 9.18 4.59
C ARG A 133 2.32 8.11 4.72
N VAL A 134 3.48 8.53 5.18
CA VAL A 134 4.63 7.64 5.40
C VAL A 134 5.27 8.00 6.72
N LEU A 135 5.76 7.00 7.46
CA LEU A 135 6.44 7.27 8.73
C LEU A 135 7.65 8.18 8.50
N ASN A 136 7.83 9.16 9.40
CA ASN A 136 8.90 10.15 9.32
C ASN A 136 10.30 9.53 9.18
N ASP A 137 10.51 8.37 9.78
CA ASP A 137 11.80 7.68 9.78
C ASP A 137 11.98 6.70 8.62
N ASN A 138 11.00 6.59 7.75
CA ASN A 138 11.09 5.71 6.58
C ASN A 138 11.73 6.43 5.40
N ALA A 139 13.02 6.72 5.51
CA ALA A 139 13.75 7.46 4.48
C ALA A 139 13.74 6.80 3.10
N PRO A 140 13.88 5.47 2.96
CA PRO A 140 13.80 4.83 1.65
C PRO A 140 12.46 5.06 0.95
N ALA A 141 11.35 4.99 1.68
CA ALA A 141 10.02 5.20 1.11
C ALA A 141 9.84 6.67 0.70
N ILE A 142 10.23 7.60 1.55
CA ILE A 142 10.14 9.04 1.23
C ILE A 142 10.95 9.34 -0.04
N SER A 143 12.16 8.81 -0.14
CA SER A 143 13.00 8.98 -1.32
C SER A 143 12.35 8.42 -2.58
N LEU A 144 11.74 7.23 -2.47
CA LEU A 144 11.02 6.61 -3.59
C LEU A 144 9.90 7.51 -4.09
N TYR A 145 9.07 8.00 -3.18
CA TYR A 145 7.94 8.85 -3.55
C TYR A 145 8.40 10.18 -4.14
N GLN A 146 9.46 10.78 -3.58
CA GLN A 146 10.03 12.02 -4.15
C GLN A 146 10.53 11.83 -5.58
N LYS A 147 11.15 10.70 -5.87
CA LYS A 147 11.62 10.37 -7.22
C LYS A 147 10.48 10.25 -8.22
N ILE A 148 9.31 9.81 -7.77
CA ILE A 148 8.11 9.71 -8.62
C ILE A 148 7.51 11.08 -8.85
N GLY A 149 7.72 12.03 -7.93
CA GLY A 149 7.22 13.39 -8.04
C GLY A 149 6.35 13.86 -6.90
N PHE A 150 6.26 13.06 -5.82
CA PHE A 150 5.57 13.48 -4.62
C PHE A 150 6.39 14.53 -3.88
N GLU A 151 5.71 15.50 -3.28
CA GLU A 151 6.31 16.52 -2.43
C GLU A 151 5.79 16.40 -1.01
N ILE A 152 6.65 16.70 -0.04
CA ILE A 152 6.24 16.73 1.37
C ILE A 152 5.41 18.00 1.57
N ILE A 153 4.18 17.84 2.07
CA ILE A 153 3.27 18.97 2.30
C ILE A 153 2.94 19.17 3.78
N GLY A 154 3.33 18.26 4.64
CA GLY A 154 3.04 18.40 6.05
C GLY A 154 3.43 17.20 6.88
N ALA A 155 2.99 17.22 8.11
CA ALA A 155 3.18 16.15 9.08
C ALA A 155 1.89 15.98 9.88
N GLY A 156 1.57 14.73 10.23
CA GLY A 156 0.30 14.49 10.91
C GLY A 156 0.19 13.24 11.74
#